data_4b7b21391ae1e4b0b9687c147a7075e0
#
_entry.id   4b7b21391ae1e4b0b9687c147a7075e0
#
_cell.length_a   1.000
_cell.length_b   1.000
_cell.length_c   1.000
_cell.angle_alpha   90.00
_cell.angle_beta   90.00
_cell.angle_gamma   90.00
#
_symmetry.space_group_name_H-M   'P 1'
#
loop_
_entity.id
_entity.type
_entity.pdbx_description
1 polymer ?
#
loop_
_entity_poly.entity_id
_entity_poly.type
_entity_poly.pdbx_seq_one_letter_code
_entity_poly.pdbx_strand_id
1 'polypeptide(L)'
;MGLAEVVTEKNLEDCYSVDMNDAVRHGMCVSILSSELASELGMDDAFIHKVAVAGMLHDVGKLQISPYIYGRRRNTMKIEEMQYVRLHAKLGADILSREGYDQDIVDMVHYHHENYDGSGYPYRMRGDEIPIGARIIRVCDVFSALVSDRPYRRAFDADTAFGMVIDEVRHFDMKVFLAFQRMINTSDVIERTDYVLHGSIPGLDEK
;
A
#
# COMPACT_ATOMS: atom_id res chain seq x y z
N MET A 1 25.26 -11.21 32.20
CA MET A 1 24.02 -11.98 32.01
C MET A 1 23.38 -11.46 30.73
N GLY A 2 23.32 -12.32 29.72
CA GLY A 2 23.13 -11.92 28.34
C GLY A 2 21.68 -11.62 27.99
N LEU A 3 21.50 -10.62 27.15
CA LEU A 3 20.24 -10.21 26.49
C LEU A 3 19.81 -11.21 25.36
N ALA A 4 19.89 -12.51 25.64
CA ALA A 4 19.38 -13.57 24.79
C ALA A 4 18.09 -14.17 25.36
N GLU A 5 17.36 -13.43 26.20
CA GLU A 5 16.10 -13.90 26.76
C GLU A 5 14.93 -13.61 25.81
N VAL A 6 14.58 -14.65 25.12
CA VAL A 6 13.21 -15.12 24.90
C VAL A 6 12.41 -14.30 23.91
N VAL A 7 12.80 -14.35 22.68
CA VAL A 7 11.82 -14.41 21.60
C VAL A 7 11.44 -15.89 21.49
N THR A 8 10.39 -16.34 22.16
CA THR A 8 9.85 -17.68 21.98
C THR A 8 9.24 -17.78 20.58
N GLU A 9 9.27 -18.95 19.94
CA GLU A 9 8.61 -19.19 18.64
C GLU A 9 7.16 -18.70 18.64
N LYS A 10 6.45 -18.84 19.74
CA LYS A 10 5.08 -18.35 19.94
C LYS A 10 4.96 -16.82 19.85
N ASN A 11 5.94 -16.04 20.35
CA ASN A 11 5.94 -14.58 20.23
C ASN A 11 6.28 -14.11 18.81
N LEU A 12 7.00 -14.92 18.05
CA LEU A 12 7.25 -14.68 16.63
C LEU A 12 6.00 -14.96 15.79
N GLU A 13 5.32 -16.07 16.03
CA GLU A 13 4.07 -16.41 15.33
C GLU A 13 2.97 -15.37 15.59
N ASP A 14 2.80 -14.92 16.84
CA ASP A 14 1.82 -13.87 17.19
C ASP A 14 2.18 -12.51 16.54
N CYS A 15 3.46 -12.17 16.46
CA CYS A 15 3.92 -10.93 15.82
C CYS A 15 3.73 -11.00 14.28
N TYR A 16 4.05 -12.13 13.67
CA TYR A 16 3.85 -12.36 12.23
C TYR A 16 2.36 -12.39 11.85
N SER A 17 1.49 -12.97 12.69
CA SER A 17 0.05 -13.04 12.40
C SER A 17 -0.62 -11.67 12.43
N VAL A 18 -0.27 -10.81 13.38
CA VAL A 18 -0.79 -9.43 13.47
C VAL A 18 -0.34 -8.61 12.27
N ASP A 19 0.95 -8.65 11.93
CA ASP A 19 1.51 -7.91 10.79
C ASP A 19 0.93 -8.41 9.45
N MET A 20 0.63 -9.70 9.33
CA MET A 20 0.06 -10.26 8.10
C MET A 20 -1.39 -9.81 7.90
N ASN A 21 -2.21 -9.83 8.95
CA ASN A 21 -3.60 -9.36 8.88
C ASN A 21 -3.66 -7.87 8.51
N ASP A 22 -2.81 -7.04 9.11
CA ASP A 22 -2.70 -5.63 8.77
C ASP A 22 -2.27 -5.42 7.32
N ALA A 23 -1.31 -6.21 6.84
CA ALA A 23 -0.85 -6.15 5.44
C ALA A 23 -1.97 -6.54 4.46
N VAL A 24 -2.74 -7.59 4.77
CA VAL A 24 -3.90 -8.03 3.96
C VAL A 24 -4.98 -6.96 3.95
N ARG A 25 -5.37 -6.41 5.12
CA ARG A 25 -6.37 -5.34 5.21
C ARG A 25 -5.95 -4.10 4.43
N HIS A 26 -4.69 -3.69 4.55
CA HIS A 26 -4.14 -2.58 3.78
C HIS A 26 -4.21 -2.86 2.27
N GLY A 27 -3.78 -4.03 1.82
CA GLY A 27 -3.88 -4.44 0.42
C GLY A 27 -5.32 -4.44 -0.10
N MET A 28 -6.27 -4.96 0.69
CA MET A 28 -7.71 -4.91 0.35
C MET A 28 -8.21 -3.46 0.23
N CYS A 29 -7.83 -2.59 1.15
CA CYS A 29 -8.19 -1.17 1.11
C CYS A 29 -7.63 -0.48 -0.15
N VAL A 30 -6.34 -0.67 -0.46
CA VAL A 30 -5.73 -0.11 -1.67
C VAL A 30 -6.37 -0.69 -2.94
N SER A 31 -6.73 -1.98 -2.96
CA SER A 31 -7.45 -2.62 -4.07
C SER A 31 -8.81 -1.97 -4.33
N ILE A 32 -9.62 -1.78 -3.27
CA ILE A 32 -10.94 -1.14 -3.36
C ILE A 32 -10.80 0.31 -3.86
N LEU A 33 -9.93 1.09 -3.24
CA LEU A 33 -9.72 2.49 -3.64
C LEU A 33 -9.23 2.60 -5.08
N SER A 34 -8.28 1.75 -5.50
CA SER A 34 -7.69 1.79 -6.83
C SER A 34 -8.68 1.38 -7.92
N SER A 35 -9.52 0.37 -7.67
CA SER A 35 -10.56 -0.05 -8.62
C SER A 35 -11.64 1.01 -8.78
N GLU A 36 -12.10 1.62 -7.69
CA GLU A 36 -13.09 2.69 -7.73
C GLU A 36 -12.55 3.94 -8.44
N LEU A 37 -11.29 4.32 -8.14
CA LEU A 37 -10.63 5.44 -8.81
C LEU A 37 -10.42 5.20 -10.30
N ALA A 38 -10.07 3.97 -10.70
CA ALA A 38 -9.97 3.62 -12.11
C ALA A 38 -11.33 3.70 -12.83
N SER A 39 -12.42 3.29 -12.16
CA SER A 39 -13.78 3.46 -12.66
C SER A 39 -14.16 4.94 -12.80
N GLU A 40 -13.86 5.78 -11.80
CA GLU A 40 -14.09 7.24 -11.85
C GLU A 40 -13.30 7.92 -12.98
N LEU A 41 -12.14 7.37 -13.34
CA LEU A 41 -11.33 7.82 -14.48
C LEU A 41 -11.83 7.30 -15.84
N GLY A 42 -12.88 6.47 -15.86
CA GLY A 42 -13.47 5.91 -17.08
C GLY A 42 -12.62 4.82 -17.73
N MET A 43 -11.81 4.11 -16.94
CA MET A 43 -11.04 2.96 -17.43
C MET A 43 -11.97 1.76 -17.71
N ASP A 44 -11.55 0.88 -18.61
CA ASP A 44 -12.30 -0.35 -18.92
C ASP A 44 -12.20 -1.40 -17.80
N ASP A 45 -13.11 -2.37 -17.82
CA ASP A 45 -13.19 -3.43 -16.79
C ASP A 45 -11.90 -4.26 -16.68
N ALA A 46 -11.20 -4.46 -17.78
CA ALA A 46 -9.96 -5.22 -17.81
C ALA A 46 -8.84 -4.46 -17.06
N PHE A 47 -8.75 -3.15 -17.27
CA PHE A 47 -7.81 -2.31 -16.52
C PHE A 47 -8.19 -2.20 -15.05
N ILE A 48 -9.49 -2.02 -14.73
CA ILE A 48 -10.00 -1.96 -13.35
C ILE A 48 -9.63 -3.24 -12.60
N HIS A 49 -9.80 -4.40 -13.22
CA HIS A 49 -9.38 -5.67 -12.62
C HIS A 49 -7.87 -5.72 -12.37
N LYS A 50 -7.05 -5.32 -13.34
CA LYS A 50 -5.59 -5.32 -13.20
C LYS A 50 -5.12 -4.41 -12.08
N VAL A 51 -5.65 -3.19 -11.98
CA VAL A 51 -5.25 -2.24 -10.93
C VAL A 51 -5.73 -2.67 -9.56
N ALA A 52 -6.89 -3.34 -9.45
CA ALA A 52 -7.35 -3.94 -8.20
C ALA A 52 -6.40 -5.04 -7.71
N VAL A 53 -5.97 -5.95 -8.61
CA VAL A 53 -4.99 -6.99 -8.30
C VAL A 53 -3.64 -6.37 -7.90
N ALA A 54 -3.17 -5.39 -8.66
CA ALA A 54 -1.92 -4.70 -8.35
C ALA A 54 -1.99 -3.97 -6.99
N GLY A 55 -3.11 -3.31 -6.68
CA GLY A 55 -3.35 -2.66 -5.39
C GLY A 55 -3.35 -3.64 -4.22
N MET A 56 -3.95 -4.82 -4.39
CA MET A 56 -3.92 -5.89 -3.39
C MET A 56 -2.49 -6.39 -3.11
N LEU A 57 -1.67 -6.50 -4.16
CA LEU A 57 -0.35 -7.14 -4.12
C LEU A 57 0.82 -6.15 -4.11
N HIS A 58 0.57 -4.82 -4.07
CA HIS A 58 1.63 -3.82 -4.23
C HIS A 58 2.79 -3.99 -3.23
N ASP A 59 2.48 -4.44 -2.04
CA ASP A 59 3.39 -4.62 -0.92
C ASP A 59 3.92 -6.06 -0.76
N VAL A 60 3.59 -7.00 -1.67
CA VAL A 60 3.96 -8.42 -1.54
C VAL A 60 5.47 -8.64 -1.37
N GLY A 61 6.29 -7.77 -1.92
CA GLY A 61 7.75 -7.81 -1.75
C GLY A 61 8.23 -7.61 -0.31
N LYS A 62 7.40 -7.03 0.56
CA LYS A 62 7.71 -6.91 1.99
C LYS A 62 7.86 -8.26 2.68
N LEU A 63 7.23 -9.32 2.17
CA LEU A 63 7.39 -10.68 2.68
C LEU A 63 8.85 -11.17 2.63
N GLN A 64 9.62 -10.77 1.62
CA GLN A 64 11.03 -11.17 1.50
C GLN A 64 11.96 -10.38 2.42
N ILE A 65 11.59 -9.17 2.82
CA ILE A 65 12.39 -8.33 3.71
C ILE A 65 11.92 -8.34 5.15
N SER A 66 10.75 -8.91 5.41
CA SER A 66 10.10 -9.03 6.72
C SER A 66 11.04 -9.59 7.81
N PRO A 67 11.80 -10.69 7.62
CA PRO A 67 12.69 -11.22 8.64
C PRO A 67 13.75 -10.22 9.14
N TYR A 68 14.09 -9.23 8.31
CA TYR A 68 15.11 -8.23 8.62
C TYR A 68 14.55 -6.96 9.26
N ILE A 69 13.23 -6.69 9.09
CA ILE A 69 12.57 -5.46 9.54
C ILE A 69 11.81 -5.68 10.86
N TYR A 70 11.03 -6.76 10.96
CA TYR A 70 10.07 -6.97 12.06
C TYR A 70 10.66 -7.58 13.34
N GLY A 71 11.87 -8.12 13.33
CA GLY A 71 12.53 -8.66 14.52
C GLY A 71 13.09 -7.62 15.51
N ARG A 72 12.93 -6.33 15.27
CA ARG A 72 13.57 -5.26 16.05
C ARG A 72 12.55 -4.34 16.69
N ARG A 73 12.46 -4.38 18.03
CA ARG A 73 11.68 -3.45 18.88
C ARG A 73 12.29 -2.03 18.89
N ARG A 74 12.41 -1.33 17.75
CA ARG A 74 12.90 0.05 17.73
C ARG A 74 11.91 0.96 17.00
N ASN A 75 11.51 2.03 17.67
CA ASN A 75 10.55 3.04 17.19
C ASN A 75 11.06 3.95 16.06
N THR A 76 12.31 3.82 15.62
CA THR A 76 12.89 4.64 14.55
C THR A 76 13.72 3.77 13.61
N MET A 77 13.34 3.75 12.33
CA MET A 77 14.15 3.12 11.27
C MET A 77 15.39 3.96 11.01
N LYS A 78 16.55 3.31 10.88
CA LYS A 78 17.76 3.95 10.38
C LYS A 78 17.63 4.21 8.88
N ILE A 79 18.41 5.17 8.35
CA ILE A 79 18.42 5.53 6.91
C ILE A 79 18.71 4.31 6.04
N GLU A 80 19.62 3.43 6.46
CA GLU A 80 19.95 2.18 5.76
C GLU A 80 18.78 1.19 5.74
N GLU A 81 18.02 1.11 6.83
CA GLU A 81 16.81 0.27 6.92
C GLU A 81 15.70 0.81 6.00
N MET A 82 15.55 2.13 5.89
CA MET A 82 14.62 2.75 4.93
C MET A 82 15.00 2.46 3.47
N GLN A 83 16.29 2.47 3.15
CA GLN A 83 16.76 2.09 1.81
C GLN A 83 16.45 0.62 1.52
N TYR A 84 16.58 -0.24 2.51
CA TYR A 84 16.26 -1.65 2.39
C TYR A 84 14.76 -1.89 2.19
N VAL A 85 13.91 -1.15 2.90
CA VAL A 85 12.44 -1.20 2.70
C VAL A 85 12.06 -0.84 1.27
N ARG A 86 12.73 0.12 0.64
CA ARG A 86 12.43 0.55 -0.74
C ARG A 86 12.61 -0.56 -1.79
N LEU A 87 13.36 -1.63 -1.45
CA LEU A 87 13.52 -2.79 -2.33
C LEU A 87 12.22 -3.58 -2.53
N HIS A 88 11.20 -3.43 -1.64
CA HIS A 88 9.98 -4.22 -1.74
C HIS A 88 9.25 -4.04 -3.08
N ALA A 89 9.26 -2.84 -3.67
CA ALA A 89 8.63 -2.58 -4.95
C ALA A 89 9.24 -3.45 -6.07
N LYS A 90 10.58 -3.51 -6.12
CA LYS A 90 11.30 -4.39 -7.06
C LYS A 90 11.08 -5.86 -6.73
N LEU A 91 11.22 -6.26 -5.48
CA LEU A 91 11.04 -7.65 -5.05
C LEU A 91 9.62 -8.15 -5.30
N GLY A 92 8.62 -7.28 -5.11
CA GLY A 92 7.22 -7.57 -5.45
C GLY A 92 7.04 -7.81 -6.94
N ALA A 93 7.58 -6.93 -7.78
CA ALA A 93 7.58 -7.11 -9.23
C ALA A 93 8.27 -8.42 -9.66
N ASP A 94 9.43 -8.74 -9.07
CA ASP A 94 10.16 -9.99 -9.34
C ASP A 94 9.37 -11.24 -8.93
N ILE A 95 8.60 -11.19 -7.83
CA ILE A 95 7.69 -12.26 -7.40
C ILE A 95 6.58 -12.43 -8.43
N LEU A 96 5.84 -11.36 -8.75
CA LEU A 96 4.69 -11.42 -9.64
C LEU A 96 5.07 -11.85 -11.06
N SER A 97 6.22 -11.39 -11.55
CA SER A 97 6.76 -11.82 -12.85
C SER A 97 7.03 -13.34 -12.88
N ARG A 98 7.61 -13.89 -11.81
CA ARG A 98 7.87 -15.34 -11.69
C ARG A 98 6.60 -16.18 -11.59
N GLU A 99 5.56 -15.64 -10.96
CA GLU A 99 4.24 -16.27 -10.84
C GLU A 99 3.39 -16.11 -12.10
N GLY A 100 3.88 -15.43 -13.15
CA GLY A 100 3.22 -15.32 -14.44
C GLY A 100 2.10 -14.28 -14.51
N TYR A 101 2.12 -13.28 -13.63
CA TYR A 101 1.17 -12.16 -13.71
C TYR A 101 1.40 -11.32 -14.96
N ASP A 102 0.33 -10.66 -15.43
CA ASP A 102 0.38 -9.73 -16.56
C ASP A 102 1.41 -8.61 -16.31
N GLN A 103 2.17 -8.25 -17.36
CA GLN A 103 3.23 -7.24 -17.26
C GLN A 103 2.71 -5.89 -16.74
N ASP A 104 1.47 -5.52 -17.10
CA ASP A 104 0.86 -4.28 -16.58
C ASP A 104 0.74 -4.32 -15.06
N ILE A 105 0.35 -5.46 -14.46
CA ILE A 105 0.26 -5.64 -13.00
C ILE A 105 1.65 -5.56 -12.37
N VAL A 106 2.64 -6.22 -12.99
CA VAL A 106 4.04 -6.19 -12.53
C VAL A 106 4.57 -4.76 -12.53
N ASP A 107 4.33 -4.00 -13.59
CA ASP A 107 4.79 -2.62 -13.72
C ASP A 107 4.07 -1.70 -12.72
N MET A 108 2.77 -1.87 -12.50
CA MET A 108 2.03 -1.13 -11.48
C MET A 108 2.64 -1.33 -10.09
N VAL A 109 2.98 -2.58 -9.73
CA VAL A 109 3.62 -2.90 -8.45
C VAL A 109 5.06 -2.38 -8.39
N HIS A 110 5.81 -2.45 -9.50
CA HIS A 110 7.19 -1.99 -9.52
C HIS A 110 7.31 -0.48 -9.29
N TYR A 111 6.38 0.31 -9.85
CA TYR A 111 6.47 1.76 -9.91
C TYR A 111 5.52 2.50 -8.96
N HIS A 112 4.80 1.80 -8.06
CA HIS A 112 3.79 2.42 -7.20
C HIS A 112 4.34 3.47 -6.21
N HIS A 113 5.65 3.53 -6.01
CA HIS A 113 6.32 4.57 -5.23
C HIS A 113 6.99 5.66 -6.06
N GLU A 114 6.80 5.66 -7.39
CA GLU A 114 7.19 6.80 -8.19
C GLU A 114 6.28 7.99 -7.92
N ASN A 115 6.85 9.18 -7.84
CA ASN A 115 6.13 10.43 -7.68
C ASN A 115 6.09 11.18 -9.02
N TYR A 116 4.96 11.79 -9.34
CA TYR A 116 4.75 12.48 -10.61
C TYR A 116 5.77 13.59 -10.88
N ASP A 117 6.31 14.19 -9.81
CA ASP A 117 7.36 15.21 -9.88
C ASP A 117 8.80 14.64 -10.03
N GLY A 118 8.96 13.30 -10.06
CA GLY A 118 10.25 12.61 -10.18
C GLY A 118 11.03 12.48 -8.87
N SER A 119 10.43 12.78 -7.73
CA SER A 119 11.06 12.63 -6.41
C SER A 119 10.91 11.22 -5.82
N GLY A 120 10.20 10.31 -6.51
CA GLY A 120 9.92 8.94 -6.09
C GLY A 120 11.07 7.96 -6.26
N TYR A 121 10.76 6.67 -6.21
CA TYR A 121 11.69 5.56 -6.42
C TYR A 121 10.95 4.37 -7.07
N PRO A 122 11.66 3.43 -7.73
CA PRO A 122 13.11 3.21 -7.73
C PRO A 122 13.89 4.02 -8.80
N TYR A 123 13.24 4.47 -9.89
CA TYR A 123 13.94 5.05 -11.05
C TYR A 123 13.81 6.56 -11.17
N ARG A 124 13.02 7.21 -10.32
CA ARG A 124 12.72 8.64 -10.36
C ARG A 124 12.08 9.06 -11.69
N MET A 125 11.17 8.21 -12.16
CA MET A 125 10.35 8.49 -13.35
C MET A 125 9.51 9.75 -13.13
N ARG A 126 9.19 10.44 -14.22
CA ARG A 126 8.48 11.71 -14.15
C ARG A 126 7.27 11.75 -15.07
N GLY A 127 6.16 12.28 -14.58
CA GLY A 127 4.99 12.53 -15.38
C GLY A 127 4.43 11.25 -16.00
N ASP A 128 4.19 11.28 -17.30
CA ASP A 128 3.57 10.17 -18.04
C ASP A 128 4.51 8.99 -18.32
N GLU A 129 5.78 9.06 -17.93
CA GLU A 129 6.67 7.89 -17.91
C GLU A 129 6.19 6.85 -16.90
N ILE A 130 5.48 7.29 -15.83
CA ILE A 130 4.94 6.41 -14.80
C ILE A 130 3.64 5.78 -15.33
N PRO A 131 3.49 4.43 -15.34
CA PRO A 131 2.25 3.78 -15.72
C PRO A 131 1.04 4.34 -14.95
N ILE A 132 -0.08 4.57 -15.63
CA ILE A 132 -1.25 5.19 -15.01
C ILE A 132 -1.76 4.40 -13.79
N GLY A 133 -1.69 3.07 -13.82
CA GLY A 133 -2.08 2.24 -12.67
C GLY A 133 -1.17 2.46 -11.45
N ALA A 134 0.13 2.66 -11.64
CA ALA A 134 1.05 3.00 -10.57
C ALA A 134 0.72 4.39 -9.97
N ARG A 135 0.35 5.39 -10.81
CA ARG A 135 -0.11 6.71 -10.35
C ARG A 135 -1.42 6.61 -9.53
N ILE A 136 -2.33 5.73 -9.92
CA ILE A 136 -3.57 5.43 -9.18
C ILE A 136 -3.23 4.81 -7.83
N ILE A 137 -2.44 3.72 -7.81
CA ILE A 137 -2.05 3.04 -6.57
C ILE A 137 -1.34 4.01 -5.62
N ARG A 138 -0.48 4.90 -6.14
CA ARG A 138 0.29 5.85 -5.33
C ARG A 138 -0.57 6.73 -4.42
N VAL A 139 -1.65 7.32 -4.92
CA VAL A 139 -2.54 8.15 -4.10
C VAL A 139 -3.39 7.31 -3.16
N CYS A 140 -3.86 6.14 -3.61
CA CYS A 140 -4.67 5.22 -2.82
C CYS A 140 -3.87 4.62 -1.64
N ASP A 141 -2.59 4.27 -1.87
CA ASP A 141 -1.68 3.76 -0.84
C ASP A 141 -1.44 4.81 0.26
N VAL A 142 -1.13 6.06 -0.13
CA VAL A 142 -0.93 7.15 0.85
C VAL A 142 -2.18 7.37 1.69
N PHE A 143 -3.35 7.45 1.07
CA PHE A 143 -4.60 7.63 1.78
C PHE A 143 -4.91 6.44 2.70
N SER A 144 -4.84 5.21 2.18
CA SER A 144 -5.05 3.98 2.95
C SER A 144 -4.11 3.90 4.16
N ALA A 145 -2.83 4.28 3.98
CA ALA A 145 -1.87 4.31 5.07
C ALA A 145 -2.25 5.32 6.17
N LEU A 146 -2.90 6.43 5.84
CA LEU A 146 -3.34 7.46 6.79
C LEU A 146 -4.58 7.03 7.59
N VAL A 147 -5.55 6.38 6.95
CA VAL A 147 -6.79 5.89 7.59
C VAL A 147 -6.65 4.52 8.26
N SER A 148 -5.46 3.90 8.23
CA SER A 148 -5.16 2.65 8.92
C SER A 148 -4.47 2.90 10.26
N ASP A 149 -4.77 2.04 11.26
CA ASP A 149 -3.98 1.98 12.49
C ASP A 149 -2.55 1.52 12.19
N ARG A 150 -1.59 2.10 12.89
CA ARG A 150 -0.18 1.72 12.81
C ARG A 150 0.37 1.49 14.22
N PRO A 151 1.40 0.66 14.43
CA PRO A 151 1.93 0.37 15.76
C PRO A 151 2.30 1.59 16.61
N TYR A 152 2.55 2.73 15.95
CA TYR A 152 2.98 4.00 16.57
C TYR A 152 1.96 5.14 16.43
N ARG A 153 0.78 4.91 15.76
CA ARG A 153 -0.21 5.94 15.48
C ARG A 153 -1.59 5.33 15.19
N ARG A 154 -2.63 5.89 15.76
CA ARG A 154 -4.01 5.56 15.37
C ARG A 154 -4.34 6.10 13.97
N ALA A 155 -5.35 5.50 13.35
CA ALA A 155 -5.94 5.98 12.11
C ALA A 155 -6.40 7.45 12.25
N PHE A 156 -6.21 8.23 11.20
CA PHE A 156 -6.89 9.51 11.05
C PHE A 156 -8.31 9.28 10.50
N ASP A 157 -9.23 10.19 10.81
CA ASP A 157 -10.50 10.25 10.09
C ASP A 157 -10.27 10.62 8.61
N ALA A 158 -11.25 10.33 7.75
CA ALA A 158 -11.11 10.50 6.31
C ALA A 158 -10.86 11.96 5.90
N ASP A 159 -11.49 12.92 6.56
CA ASP A 159 -11.33 14.35 6.23
C ASP A 159 -9.92 14.83 6.57
N THR A 160 -9.42 14.47 7.75
CA THR A 160 -8.03 14.77 8.17
C THR A 160 -7.04 14.11 7.23
N ALA A 161 -7.23 12.82 6.90
CA ALA A 161 -6.37 12.09 5.98
C ALA A 161 -6.36 12.74 4.58
N PHE A 162 -7.52 13.15 4.08
CA PHE A 162 -7.59 13.84 2.79
C PHE A 162 -6.87 15.20 2.82
N GLY A 163 -7.00 15.97 3.90
CA GLY A 163 -6.23 17.20 4.08
C GLY A 163 -4.71 16.96 3.97
N MET A 164 -4.21 15.87 4.57
CA MET A 164 -2.79 15.49 4.49
C MET A 164 -2.37 15.06 3.07
N VAL A 165 -3.27 14.40 2.32
CA VAL A 165 -3.02 14.05 0.91
C VAL A 165 -2.93 15.33 0.05
N ILE A 166 -3.73 16.37 0.33
CA ILE A 166 -3.62 17.67 -0.34
C ILE A 166 -2.24 18.30 -0.13
N ASP A 167 -1.67 18.22 1.07
CA ASP A 167 -0.34 18.78 1.36
C ASP A 167 0.76 18.15 0.51
N GLU A 168 0.54 16.92 0.04
CA GLU A 168 1.47 16.17 -0.80
C GLU A 168 1.09 16.18 -2.31
N VAL A 169 0.14 17.01 -2.73
CA VAL A 169 -0.45 16.99 -4.09
C VAL A 169 0.57 17.05 -5.22
N ARG A 170 1.73 17.68 -5.00
CA ARG A 170 2.84 17.76 -5.98
C ARG A 170 3.38 16.38 -6.41
N HIS A 171 3.21 15.36 -5.56
CA HIS A 171 3.68 14.01 -5.81
C HIS A 171 2.72 13.21 -6.70
N PHE A 172 1.48 13.70 -6.89
CA PHE A 172 0.44 12.99 -7.61
C PHE A 172 0.20 13.58 -9.00
N ASP A 173 -0.25 12.74 -9.93
CA ASP A 173 -0.85 13.20 -11.17
C ASP A 173 -2.13 13.99 -10.84
N MET A 174 -2.21 15.24 -11.29
CA MET A 174 -3.34 16.13 -10.98
C MET A 174 -4.68 15.58 -11.49
N LYS A 175 -4.70 14.86 -12.63
CA LYS A 175 -5.93 14.26 -13.15
C LYS A 175 -6.41 13.13 -12.23
N VAL A 176 -5.48 12.29 -11.80
CA VAL A 176 -5.74 11.18 -10.87
C VAL A 176 -6.18 11.74 -9.52
N PHE A 177 -5.49 12.76 -9.01
CA PHE A 177 -5.83 13.38 -7.72
C PHE A 177 -7.24 14.03 -7.73
N LEU A 178 -7.62 14.76 -8.79
CA LEU A 178 -8.96 15.36 -8.89
C LEU A 178 -10.05 14.29 -9.03
N ALA A 179 -9.80 13.19 -9.71
CA ALA A 179 -10.71 12.05 -9.74
C ALA A 179 -10.82 11.38 -8.35
N PHE A 180 -9.70 11.22 -7.65
CA PHE A 180 -9.67 10.71 -6.28
C PHE A 180 -10.51 11.60 -5.34
N GLN A 181 -10.37 12.91 -5.41
CA GLN A 181 -11.18 13.86 -4.65
C GLN A 181 -12.68 13.70 -4.93
N ARG A 182 -13.08 13.57 -6.19
CA ARG A 182 -14.49 13.34 -6.53
C ARG A 182 -14.98 12.02 -5.95
N MET A 183 -14.25 10.95 -6.17
CA MET A 183 -14.58 9.61 -5.70
C MET A 183 -14.85 9.56 -4.20
N ILE A 184 -13.96 10.07 -3.36
CA ILE A 184 -14.12 10.04 -1.90
C ILE A 184 -15.29 10.89 -1.39
N ASN A 185 -15.74 11.90 -2.16
CA ASN A 185 -16.87 12.77 -1.79
C ASN A 185 -18.23 12.28 -2.31
N THR A 186 -18.26 11.35 -3.26
CA THR A 186 -19.50 10.97 -3.98
C THR A 186 -19.84 9.47 -3.89
N SER A 187 -18.87 8.62 -3.57
CA SER A 187 -19.08 7.18 -3.47
C SER A 187 -19.12 6.69 -2.01
N ASP A 188 -19.54 5.44 -1.82
CA ASP A 188 -19.52 4.74 -0.54
C ASP A 188 -18.14 4.14 -0.20
N VAL A 189 -17.12 4.49 -0.97
CA VAL A 189 -15.78 3.87 -0.87
C VAL A 189 -15.17 4.03 0.52
N ILE A 190 -15.43 5.15 1.19
CA ILE A 190 -14.93 5.39 2.55
C ILE A 190 -15.54 4.40 3.54
N GLU A 191 -16.86 4.15 3.47
CA GLU A 191 -17.55 3.18 4.33
C GLU A 191 -17.03 1.76 4.08
N ARG A 192 -16.82 1.38 2.80
CA ARG A 192 -16.28 0.08 2.44
C ARG A 192 -14.85 -0.13 2.92
N THR A 193 -14.00 0.89 2.82
CA THR A 193 -12.63 0.82 3.32
C THR A 193 -12.57 0.81 4.84
N ASP A 194 -13.41 1.57 5.52
CA ASP A 194 -13.52 1.56 6.97
C ASP A 194 -13.95 0.17 7.49
N TYR A 195 -14.93 -0.46 6.83
CA TYR A 195 -15.33 -1.83 7.15
C TYR A 195 -14.16 -2.83 6.98
N VAL A 196 -13.36 -2.71 5.93
CA VAL A 196 -12.19 -3.59 5.71
C VAL A 196 -11.12 -3.36 6.77
N LEU A 197 -10.87 -2.12 7.15
CA LEU A 197 -9.79 -1.78 8.09
C LEU A 197 -10.15 -2.09 9.55
N HIS A 198 -11.41 -1.88 9.94
CA HIS A 198 -11.83 -1.92 11.34
C HIS A 198 -12.97 -2.92 11.63
N GLY A 199 -13.63 -3.45 10.60
CA GLY A 199 -14.67 -4.45 10.73
C GLY A 199 -14.14 -5.87 11.00
N SER A 200 -15.04 -6.79 11.39
CA SER A 200 -14.70 -8.20 11.52
C SER A 200 -14.81 -8.90 10.16
N ILE A 201 -13.73 -9.49 9.68
CA ILE A 201 -13.68 -10.23 8.43
C ILE A 201 -13.58 -11.73 8.73
N PRO A 202 -14.61 -12.54 8.39
CA PRO A 202 -14.58 -13.99 8.60
C PRO A 202 -13.35 -14.63 7.93
N GLY A 203 -12.67 -15.52 8.66
CA GLY A 203 -11.46 -16.20 8.18
C GLY A 203 -10.16 -15.39 8.28
N LEU A 204 -10.22 -14.07 8.49
CA LEU A 204 -9.03 -13.25 8.74
C LEU A 204 -8.82 -13.00 10.25
N ASP A 205 -9.92 -12.84 11.01
CA ASP A 205 -9.88 -12.52 12.44
C ASP A 205 -10.09 -13.75 13.34
N GLU A 206 -10.33 -14.92 12.76
CA GLU A 206 -10.46 -16.19 13.49
C GLU A 206 -9.05 -16.69 13.89
N LYS A 207 -8.83 -16.83 15.20
CA LYS A 207 -7.59 -17.36 15.78
C LYS A 207 -7.64 -18.86 15.90
#